data_db2e513a32fabe7ff62e14abae80a6bb
#
_entry.id   db2e513a32fabe7ff62e14abae80a6bb
#
_cell.length_a   1.000
_cell.length_b   1.000
_cell.length_c   1.000
_cell.angle_alpha   90.00
_cell.angle_beta   90.00
_cell.angle_gamma   90.00
#
_symmetry.space_group_name_H-M   'P 1'
#
loop_
_entity.id
_entity.type
_entity.pdbx_description
1 polymer ?
#
loop_
_entity_poly.entity_id
_entity_poly.type
_entity_poly.pdbx_seq_one_letter_code
_entity_poly.pdbx_strand_id
1 'polypeptide(L)'
;MKWVTREYVHVDRTACPWLIRKFIDPEAEFLFVPTEKIEETAKKQQAIPFDAPEVKLGHRDGKCSFETILEEYRLADPVLHELAKIVHSADTSDKGLAPEGIGLDAIMTGARFNAED
;
A
#
# COMPACT_ATOMS: atom_id res chain seq x y z
N MET A 1 13.86 -0.68 -9.54
CA MET A 1 12.73 -1.34 -10.17
C MET A 1 11.49 -0.44 -10.16
N LYS A 2 10.63 -0.58 -11.13
CA LYS A 2 9.42 0.25 -11.20
C LYS A 2 8.24 -0.47 -10.56
N TRP A 3 7.41 0.31 -9.85
CA TRP A 3 6.22 -0.16 -9.17
C TRP A 3 5.09 0.80 -9.51
N VAL A 4 3.88 0.27 -9.73
CA VAL A 4 2.75 1.11 -10.14
C VAL A 4 1.54 0.86 -9.27
N THR A 5 0.84 1.94 -8.90
CA THR A 5 -0.37 1.87 -8.11
C THR A 5 -1.34 2.97 -8.51
N ARG A 6 -2.49 3.00 -7.85
CA ARG A 6 -3.51 4.02 -8.09
C ARG A 6 -3.04 5.38 -7.58
N GLU A 7 -3.47 6.43 -8.25
CA GLU A 7 -3.26 7.79 -7.76
C GLU A 7 -4.15 8.07 -6.53
N TYR A 8 -3.93 9.18 -5.88
CA TYR A 8 -4.54 9.61 -4.61
C TYR A 8 -3.92 8.95 -3.38
N VAL A 9 -3.55 9.80 -2.43
CA VAL A 9 -2.95 9.37 -1.17
C VAL A 9 -3.96 8.57 -0.35
N HIS A 10 -3.54 7.41 0.12
CA HIS A 10 -4.30 6.55 1.03
C HIS A 10 -3.30 5.80 1.92
N VAL A 11 -3.76 5.20 3.01
CA VAL A 11 -2.87 4.54 3.97
C VAL A 11 -1.95 3.53 3.29
N ASP A 12 -2.51 2.56 2.55
CA ASP A 12 -1.70 1.54 1.87
C ASP A 12 -0.81 2.13 0.78
N ARG A 13 -1.29 3.14 0.07
CA ARG A 13 -0.51 3.77 -1.01
C ARG A 13 0.59 4.69 -0.48
N THR A 14 0.66 4.88 0.83
CA THR A 14 1.73 5.59 1.51
C THR A 14 2.63 4.62 2.25
N ALA A 15 2.05 3.68 2.97
CA ALA A 15 2.79 2.69 3.76
C ALA A 15 3.50 1.67 2.88
N CYS A 16 2.88 1.22 1.78
CA CYS A 16 3.50 0.23 0.90
C CYS A 16 4.74 0.75 0.20
N PRO A 17 4.78 1.97 -0.38
CA PRO A 17 6.01 2.52 -0.92
C PRO A 17 7.15 2.58 0.09
N TRP A 18 6.84 2.98 1.33
CA TRP A 18 7.85 2.99 2.40
C TRP A 18 8.40 1.59 2.66
N LEU A 19 7.52 0.61 2.79
CA LEU A 19 7.89 -0.79 3.03
C LEU A 19 8.76 -1.33 1.89
N ILE A 20 8.33 -1.10 0.67
CA ILE A 20 9.03 -1.58 -0.52
C ILE A 20 10.44 -0.99 -0.60
N ARG A 21 10.55 0.32 -0.47
CA ARG A 21 11.85 0.98 -0.59
C ARG A 21 12.80 0.62 0.54
N LYS A 22 12.28 0.42 1.74
CA LYS A 22 13.10 0.14 2.90
C LYS A 22 13.55 -1.32 3.00
N PHE A 23 12.72 -2.27 2.62
CA PHE A 23 12.97 -3.68 2.88
C PHE A 23 13.05 -4.57 1.64
N ILE A 24 12.63 -4.11 0.49
CA ILE A 24 12.55 -4.93 -0.73
C ILE A 24 13.41 -4.37 -1.84
N ASP A 25 13.22 -3.11 -2.19
CA ASP A 25 13.87 -2.47 -3.35
C ASP A 25 14.28 -1.03 -3.01
N PRO A 26 15.52 -0.83 -2.54
CA PRO A 26 15.98 0.51 -2.15
C PRO A 26 15.97 1.53 -3.30
N GLU A 27 15.97 1.06 -4.54
CA GLU A 27 15.96 1.92 -5.73
C GLU A 27 14.60 1.95 -6.41
N ALA A 28 13.53 1.65 -5.67
CA ALA A 28 12.18 1.61 -6.20
C ALA A 28 11.75 2.97 -6.77
N GLU A 29 11.16 2.93 -7.96
CA GLU A 29 10.52 4.08 -8.59
C GLU A 29 9.02 3.81 -8.59
N PHE A 30 8.24 4.76 -8.10
CA PHE A 30 6.79 4.59 -7.98
C PHE A 30 6.05 5.41 -9.02
N LEU A 31 5.13 4.75 -9.73
CA LEU A 31 4.28 5.38 -10.73
C LEU A 31 2.84 5.38 -10.21
N PHE A 32 2.22 6.55 -10.21
CA PHE A 32 0.85 6.74 -9.75
C PHE A 32 -0.03 7.08 -10.93
N VAL A 33 -0.97 6.19 -11.26
CA VAL A 33 -1.79 6.33 -12.47
C VAL A 33 -3.27 6.08 -12.13
N PRO A 34 -4.19 6.50 -13.01
CA PRO A 34 -5.60 6.14 -12.84
C PRO A 34 -5.76 4.62 -12.79
N THR A 35 -6.75 4.14 -12.03
CA THR A 35 -6.97 2.69 -11.83
C THR A 35 -7.05 1.93 -13.15
N GLU A 36 -7.73 2.47 -14.15
CA GLU A 36 -7.90 1.81 -15.45
C GLU A 36 -6.62 1.72 -16.28
N LYS A 37 -5.57 2.42 -15.85
CA LYS A 37 -4.28 2.42 -16.57
C LYS A 37 -3.21 1.56 -15.91
N ILE A 38 -3.51 0.92 -14.79
CA ILE A 38 -2.52 0.14 -14.04
C ILE A 38 -2.00 -1.03 -14.85
N GLU A 39 -2.87 -1.83 -15.44
CA GLU A 39 -2.46 -2.99 -16.21
C GLU A 39 -1.61 -2.59 -17.43
N GLU A 40 -2.04 -1.57 -18.14
CA GLU A 40 -1.31 -1.04 -19.29
C GLU A 40 0.08 -0.54 -18.88
N THR A 41 0.15 0.25 -17.80
CA THR A 41 1.40 0.81 -17.31
C THR A 41 2.34 -0.28 -16.82
N ALA A 42 1.80 -1.29 -16.10
CA ALA A 42 2.59 -2.41 -15.61
C ALA A 42 3.28 -3.15 -16.76
N LYS A 43 2.56 -3.40 -17.85
CA LYS A 43 3.12 -4.08 -19.03
C LYS A 43 4.11 -3.19 -19.77
N LYS A 44 3.74 -1.95 -20.03
CA LYS A 44 4.52 -1.03 -20.84
C LYS A 44 5.82 -0.60 -20.17
N GLN A 45 5.80 -0.37 -18.87
CA GLN A 45 6.95 0.08 -18.10
C GLN A 45 7.66 -1.06 -17.37
N GLN A 46 7.17 -2.29 -17.48
CA GLN A 46 7.67 -3.44 -16.73
C GLN A 46 7.63 -3.14 -15.23
N ALA A 47 6.51 -2.57 -14.77
CA ALA A 47 6.32 -2.20 -13.39
C ALA A 47 5.50 -3.25 -12.63
N ILE A 48 5.79 -3.42 -11.35
CA ILE A 48 5.06 -4.34 -10.47
C ILE A 48 3.85 -3.59 -9.90
N PRO A 49 2.61 -4.05 -10.17
CA PRO A 49 1.43 -3.38 -9.62
C PRO A 49 1.20 -3.76 -8.16
N PHE A 50 0.74 -2.80 -7.37
CA PHE A 50 0.37 -3.03 -5.97
C PHE A 50 -0.80 -2.14 -5.56
N ASP A 51 -1.51 -2.55 -4.51
CA ASP A 51 -2.65 -1.83 -3.94
C ASP A 51 -3.66 -1.35 -4.99
N ALA A 52 -4.10 -2.28 -5.83
CA ALA A 52 -5.07 -2.02 -6.88
C ALA A 52 -6.02 -3.22 -7.01
N PRO A 53 -7.18 -3.04 -7.65
CA PRO A 53 -8.10 -4.17 -7.87
C PRO A 53 -7.45 -5.28 -8.72
N GLU A 54 -7.70 -6.51 -8.31
CA GLU A 54 -7.29 -7.71 -9.07
C GLU A 54 -5.78 -7.88 -9.29
N VAL A 55 -4.94 -7.23 -8.48
CA VAL A 55 -3.50 -7.45 -8.55
C VAL A 55 -3.04 -8.36 -7.41
N LYS A 56 -1.94 -9.08 -7.63
CA LYS A 56 -1.40 -10.01 -6.64
C LYS A 56 -1.06 -9.34 -5.32
N LEU A 57 -0.46 -8.15 -5.37
CA LEU A 57 -0.06 -7.38 -4.20
C LEU A 57 -1.13 -6.39 -3.76
N GLY A 58 -2.40 -6.80 -3.82
CA GLY A 58 -3.53 -6.01 -3.40
C GLY A 58 -4.24 -6.61 -2.18
N HIS A 59 -5.42 -6.11 -1.90
CA HIS A 59 -6.27 -6.69 -0.84
C HIS A 59 -6.67 -8.11 -1.22
N ARG A 60 -6.47 -9.06 -0.31
CA ARG A 60 -6.90 -10.45 -0.52
C ARG A 60 -7.07 -11.15 0.83
N ASP A 61 -7.97 -12.11 0.88
CA ASP A 61 -8.19 -12.97 2.06
C ASP A 61 -8.32 -12.15 3.37
N GLY A 62 -9.01 -11.01 3.31
CA GLY A 62 -9.19 -10.15 4.47
C GLY A 62 -7.98 -9.33 4.85
N LYS A 63 -6.90 -9.37 4.05
CA LYS A 63 -5.66 -8.62 4.31
C LYS A 63 -5.60 -7.36 3.47
N CYS A 64 -5.02 -6.29 4.02
CA CYS A 64 -4.71 -5.10 3.24
C CYS A 64 -3.45 -5.33 2.41
N SER A 65 -3.16 -4.44 1.48
CA SER A 65 -2.02 -4.59 0.58
C SER A 65 -0.69 -4.67 1.32
N PHE A 66 -0.52 -3.89 2.39
CA PHE A 66 0.68 -3.95 3.23
C PHE A 66 0.92 -5.36 3.77
N GLU A 67 -0.12 -5.98 4.32
CA GLU A 67 -0.04 -7.35 4.84
C GLU A 67 0.26 -8.36 3.73
N THR A 68 -0.34 -8.19 2.56
CA THR A 68 -0.10 -9.06 1.41
C THR A 68 1.36 -9.01 0.97
N ILE A 69 1.95 -7.81 0.96
CA ILE A 69 3.36 -7.63 0.60
C ILE A 69 4.28 -8.32 1.62
N LEU A 70 3.99 -8.18 2.91
CA LEU A 70 4.76 -8.87 3.94
C LEU A 70 4.77 -10.38 3.69
N GLU A 71 3.61 -10.95 3.36
CA GLU A 71 3.47 -12.38 3.11
C GLU A 71 4.21 -12.81 1.85
N GLU A 72 4.02 -12.10 0.74
CA GLU A 72 4.63 -12.47 -0.54
C GLU A 72 6.15 -12.39 -0.52
N TYR A 73 6.70 -11.41 0.18
CA TYR A 73 8.16 -11.24 0.27
C TYR A 73 8.74 -11.86 1.54
N ARG A 74 7.92 -12.58 2.31
CA ARG A 74 8.33 -13.32 3.50
C ARG A 74 9.09 -12.47 4.52
N LEU A 75 8.59 -11.26 4.74
CA LEU A 75 9.18 -10.34 5.72
C LEU A 75 8.67 -10.72 7.10
N ALA A 76 9.54 -11.28 7.92
CA ALA A 76 9.18 -11.87 9.21
C ALA A 76 9.43 -10.98 10.43
N ASP A 77 9.90 -9.75 10.23
CA ASP A 77 10.20 -8.83 11.34
C ASP A 77 8.94 -8.57 12.18
N PRO A 78 8.96 -8.86 13.50
CA PRO A 78 7.80 -8.64 14.36
C PRO A 78 7.31 -7.19 14.37
N VAL A 79 8.21 -6.23 14.25
CA VAL A 79 7.84 -4.80 14.24
C VAL A 79 7.00 -4.49 13.00
N LEU A 80 7.34 -5.09 11.85
CA LEU A 80 6.55 -4.91 10.63
C LEU A 80 5.16 -5.51 10.77
N HIS A 81 5.02 -6.63 11.45
CA HIS A 81 3.72 -7.25 11.67
C HIS A 81 2.86 -6.46 12.66
N GLU A 82 3.46 -5.80 13.64
CA GLU A 82 2.73 -4.88 14.51
C GLU A 82 2.28 -3.64 13.75
N LEU A 83 3.15 -3.08 12.91
CA LEU A 83 2.80 -1.95 12.06
C LEU A 83 1.67 -2.34 11.10
N ALA A 84 1.69 -3.57 10.58
CA ALA A 84 0.66 -4.06 9.68
C ALA A 84 -0.74 -4.01 10.30
N LYS A 85 -0.87 -4.24 11.61
CA LYS A 85 -2.16 -4.15 12.29
C LYS A 85 -2.69 -2.72 12.26
N ILE A 86 -1.82 -1.74 12.43
CA ILE A 86 -2.20 -0.33 12.39
C ILE A 86 -2.63 0.07 10.98
N VAL A 87 -1.87 -0.34 9.98
CA VAL A 87 -2.19 -0.08 8.57
C VAL A 87 -3.52 -0.73 8.19
N HIS A 88 -3.71 -1.99 8.57
CA HIS A 88 -4.94 -2.72 8.30
C HIS A 88 -6.14 -2.00 8.93
N SER A 89 -6.02 -1.61 10.19
CA SER A 89 -7.08 -0.92 10.92
C SER A 89 -7.44 0.42 10.30
N ALA A 90 -6.46 1.16 9.78
CA ALA A 90 -6.68 2.45 9.14
C ALA A 90 -7.24 2.33 7.72
N ASP A 91 -6.84 1.28 6.99
CA ASP A 91 -7.14 1.12 5.56
C ASP A 91 -8.43 0.33 5.29
N THR A 92 -8.93 -0.40 6.28
CA THR A 92 -10.10 -1.27 6.13
C THR A 92 -11.23 -0.87 7.07
N SER A 93 -12.30 -1.68 7.11
CA SER A 93 -13.40 -1.49 8.05
C SER A 93 -13.08 -1.97 9.46
N ASP A 94 -11.92 -2.63 9.67
CA ASP A 94 -11.54 -3.23 10.95
C ASP A 94 -10.83 -2.24 11.88
N LYS A 95 -11.35 -1.01 11.99
CA LYS A 95 -10.69 0.06 12.74
C LYS A 95 -10.56 -0.21 14.25
N GLY A 96 -11.38 -1.13 14.77
CA GLY A 96 -11.26 -1.53 16.16
C GLY A 96 -10.09 -2.45 16.46
N LEU A 97 -9.40 -2.99 15.45
CA LEU A 97 -8.28 -3.89 15.62
C LEU A 97 -7.08 -3.21 16.28
N ALA A 98 -6.83 -1.95 15.92
CA ALA A 98 -5.79 -1.12 16.52
C ALA A 98 -6.30 0.32 16.62
N PRO A 99 -6.40 0.89 17.82
CA PRO A 99 -6.92 2.27 18.00
C PRO A 99 -6.15 3.32 17.19
N GLU A 100 -4.85 3.13 17.01
CA GLU A 100 -3.99 4.04 16.25
C GLU A 100 -4.41 4.13 14.77
N GLY A 101 -5.12 3.10 14.26
CA GLY A 101 -5.59 3.07 12.89
C GLY A 101 -6.58 4.19 12.58
N ILE A 102 -7.41 4.58 13.53
CA ILE A 102 -8.38 5.66 13.34
C ILE A 102 -7.63 6.99 13.13
N GLY A 103 -6.62 7.25 13.94
CA GLY A 103 -5.82 8.46 13.82
C GLY A 103 -5.02 8.49 12.52
N LEU A 104 -4.42 7.35 12.15
CA LEU A 104 -3.66 7.25 10.90
C LEU A 104 -4.56 7.48 9.69
N ASP A 105 -5.76 6.92 9.68
CA ASP A 105 -6.72 7.13 8.61
C ASP A 105 -7.10 8.60 8.49
N ALA A 106 -7.33 9.28 9.62
CA ALA A 106 -7.66 10.70 9.63
C ALA A 106 -6.52 11.55 9.06
N ILE A 107 -5.27 11.23 9.40
CA ILE A 107 -4.10 11.93 8.88
C ILE A 107 -3.99 11.74 7.36
N MET A 108 -4.18 10.52 6.88
CA MET A 108 -4.10 10.22 5.46
C MET A 108 -5.22 10.88 4.67
N THR A 109 -6.42 10.96 5.25
CA THR A 109 -7.54 11.66 4.64
C THR A 109 -7.22 13.15 4.48
N GLY A 110 -6.67 13.77 5.52
CA GLY A 110 -6.24 15.17 5.46
C GLY A 110 -5.15 15.40 4.42
N ALA A 111 -4.16 14.52 4.36
CA ALA A 111 -3.08 14.59 3.38
C ALA A 111 -3.60 14.49 1.95
N ARG A 112 -4.60 13.63 1.72
CA ARG A 112 -5.20 13.47 0.39
C ARG A 112 -5.88 14.74 -0.09
N PHE A 113 -6.58 15.45 0.80
CA PHE A 113 -7.21 16.71 0.45
C PHE A 113 -6.20 17.81 0.16
N ASN A 114 -5.06 17.81 0.81
CA ASN A 114 -4.03 18.84 0.65
C ASN A 114 -3.08 18.56 -0.52
N ALA A 115 -2.82 17.29 -0.80
CA ALA A 115 -1.84 16.91 -1.82
C ALA A 115 -2.41 16.86 -3.24
N GLU A 116 -3.70 16.72 -3.39
CA GLU A 116 -4.39 16.64 -4.70
C GLU A 116 -3.82 15.54 -5.62
N ASP A 117 -3.36 14.45 -5.08
CA ASP A 117 -2.80 13.42 -5.94
C ASP A 117 -3.77 12.53 -6.65
#